data_e1926ef3b87a81b0c8ac9566cbbc4187
#
_entry.id   e1926ef3b87a81b0c8ac9566cbbc4187
#
_cell.length_a   1.000
_cell.length_b   1.000
_cell.length_c   1.000
_cell.angle_alpha   90.00
_cell.angle_beta   90.00
_cell.angle_gamma   90.00
#
_symmetry.space_group_name_H-M   'P 1'
#
loop_
_entity.id
_entity.type
_entity.pdbx_description
1 polymer ?
#
loop_
_entity_poly.entity_id
_entity_poly.type
_entity_poly.pdbx_seq_one_letter_code
_entity_poly.pdbx_strand_id
1 'polypeptide(L)'
;MKKILALLMASVMVLALAACGGGQTTDTGSTDANTDGQTDASNTENDTNTEAAADAISDTMTSSDGKYEVAFVTDVGQLKDKSFNQGTWNGVKLYASQNDKSYKYYQPANGNQATDDDRFEAMKAAVDGGANVVVCAGFLQEAALTKAAIAYPDVDFVFVDGYALNGEDGQPLANVAGVSYKEEQAGYFAGYAAVMEGYTKLGFSGGGGGTNPACCRYGYGYVQGANAAAAEKNANVEMNYSWEYGSSFAASPELQTM
;
A
#
# COMPACT_ATOMS: atom_id res chain seq x y z
N MET A 1 24.30 10.44 16.49
CA MET A 1 24.94 9.25 15.91
C MET A 1 23.93 8.27 15.28
N LYS A 2 22.80 7.94 15.92
CA LYS A 2 21.79 6.99 15.34
C LYS A 2 21.13 7.45 14.02
N LYS A 3 20.96 8.76 13.79
CA LYS A 3 20.34 9.31 12.56
C LYS A 3 21.29 9.36 11.36
N ILE A 4 22.58 9.38 11.58
CA ILE A 4 23.61 9.38 10.52
C ILE A 4 23.84 7.95 10.01
N LEU A 5 23.65 6.95 10.87
CA LEU A 5 23.79 5.54 10.50
C LEU A 5 22.67 5.08 9.56
N ALA A 6 21.43 5.56 9.76
CA ALA A 6 20.31 5.25 8.88
C ALA A 6 20.47 5.81 7.44
N LEU A 7 21.12 6.97 7.32
CA LEU A 7 21.40 7.58 6.02
C LEU A 7 22.54 6.89 5.26
N LEU A 8 23.51 6.32 5.99
CA LEU A 8 24.62 5.56 5.41
C LEU A 8 24.20 4.17 4.94
N MET A 9 23.23 3.54 5.60
CA MET A 9 22.70 2.23 5.16
C MET A 9 21.92 2.31 3.86
N ALA A 10 21.16 3.40 3.63
CA ALA A 10 20.45 3.61 2.36
C ALA A 10 21.43 3.77 1.17
N SER A 11 22.61 4.34 1.38
CA SER A 11 23.62 4.52 0.33
C SER A 11 24.46 3.27 0.02
N VAL A 12 24.57 2.32 0.95
CA VAL A 12 25.33 1.07 0.73
C VAL A 12 24.53 0.02 -0.03
N MET A 13 23.20 0.00 0.08
CA MET A 13 22.35 -0.91 -0.71
C MET A 13 22.36 -0.59 -2.22
N VAL A 14 22.61 0.65 -2.61
CA VAL A 14 22.67 1.06 -4.02
C VAL A 14 23.96 0.59 -4.72
N LEU A 15 25.03 0.34 -3.99
CA LEU A 15 26.34 -0.05 -4.56
C LEU A 15 26.55 -1.56 -4.74
N ALA A 16 25.73 -2.41 -4.13
CA ALA A 16 25.88 -3.87 -4.22
C ALA A 16 25.20 -4.51 -5.46
N LEU A 17 24.37 -3.78 -6.18
CA LEU A 17 23.63 -4.27 -7.36
C LEU A 17 24.34 -4.02 -8.71
N ALA A 18 25.49 -3.35 -8.72
CA ALA A 18 26.22 -3.01 -9.97
C ALA A 18 27.29 -4.01 -10.42
N ALA A 19 27.46 -5.15 -9.76
CA ALA A 19 28.62 -6.04 -9.96
C ALA A 19 28.33 -7.42 -10.59
N CYS A 20 27.19 -7.65 -11.25
CA CYS A 20 26.95 -8.88 -12.01
C CYS A 20 26.29 -8.61 -13.36
N GLY A 21 27.12 -8.32 -14.36
CA GLY A 21 26.71 -8.24 -15.75
C GLY A 21 27.92 -8.42 -16.66
N GLY A 22 28.04 -9.60 -17.27
CA GLY A 22 29.00 -9.81 -18.36
C GLY A 22 29.31 -11.28 -18.62
N GLY A 23 28.70 -11.85 -19.66
CA GLY A 23 29.08 -13.16 -20.16
C GLY A 23 28.11 -13.65 -21.25
N GLN A 24 28.43 -13.31 -22.49
CA GLN A 24 27.73 -13.71 -23.70
C GLN A 24 28.24 -15.09 -24.15
N THR A 25 27.36 -16.07 -24.37
CA THR A 25 27.55 -17.16 -25.33
C THR A 25 26.22 -17.57 -25.94
N THR A 26 26.20 -17.62 -27.23
CA THR A 26 25.19 -18.11 -28.19
C THR A 26 25.05 -19.63 -28.08
N ASP A 27 23.83 -20.19 -28.07
CA ASP A 27 23.37 -21.13 -29.09
C ASP A 27 21.87 -21.55 -28.89
N THR A 28 21.23 -21.65 -30.02
CA THR A 28 20.00 -22.23 -30.56
C THR A 28 19.07 -23.11 -29.72
N GLY A 29 17.79 -22.73 -29.70
CA GLY A 29 16.65 -23.58 -30.13
C GLY A 29 15.85 -24.31 -29.05
N SER A 30 14.68 -23.84 -28.72
CA SER A 30 13.39 -24.51 -28.89
C SER A 30 12.29 -23.78 -28.08
N THR A 31 11.16 -23.61 -28.73
CA THR A 31 9.89 -23.03 -28.29
C THR A 31 9.31 -23.73 -27.05
N ASP A 32 8.94 -22.92 -26.02
CA ASP A 32 7.63 -23.06 -25.38
C ASP A 32 7.28 -21.76 -24.61
N ALA A 33 6.07 -21.28 -24.88
CA ALA A 33 5.55 -20.04 -24.37
C ALA A 33 5.09 -20.18 -22.91
N ASN A 34 5.71 -19.40 -22.02
CA ASN A 34 5.07 -18.98 -20.78
C ASN A 34 5.54 -17.56 -20.46
N THR A 35 4.67 -16.58 -20.74
CA THR A 35 4.93 -15.17 -20.53
C THR A 35 4.59 -14.82 -19.09
N ASP A 36 5.51 -15.07 -18.16
CA ASP A 36 5.49 -14.43 -16.86
C ASP A 36 6.29 -13.12 -16.97
N GLY A 37 5.59 -12.02 -16.91
CA GLY A 37 6.17 -10.68 -17.03
C GLY A 37 7.05 -10.36 -15.83
N GLN A 38 8.34 -10.55 -16.02
CA GLN A 38 9.40 -10.09 -15.14
C GLN A 38 9.55 -8.60 -15.35
N THR A 39 8.96 -7.79 -14.49
CA THR A 39 9.23 -6.35 -14.43
C THR A 39 10.55 -6.12 -13.71
N ASP A 40 11.47 -5.57 -14.48
CA ASP A 40 12.83 -5.21 -14.11
C ASP A 40 12.89 -4.29 -12.86
N ALA A 41 13.87 -4.54 -12.02
CA ALA A 41 14.21 -3.76 -10.82
C ALA A 41 14.97 -2.46 -11.17
N SER A 42 14.42 -1.61 -12.06
CA SER A 42 15.02 -0.32 -12.43
C SER A 42 14.28 0.90 -11.85
N ASN A 43 13.52 0.73 -10.77
CA ASN A 43 12.53 1.73 -10.36
C ASN A 43 12.93 2.64 -9.18
N THR A 44 14.12 2.53 -8.60
CA THR A 44 14.48 3.33 -7.41
C THR A 44 14.76 4.82 -7.74
N GLU A 45 15.24 5.13 -8.93
CA GLU A 45 15.40 6.52 -9.38
C GLU A 45 14.08 7.14 -9.87
N ASN A 46 13.13 6.30 -10.28
CA ASN A 46 11.82 6.74 -10.73
C ASN A 46 10.90 7.13 -9.55
N ASP A 47 11.00 6.42 -8.41
CA ASP A 47 10.13 6.65 -7.26
C ASP A 47 10.40 8.00 -6.58
N THR A 48 11.67 8.38 -6.38
CA THR A 48 12.03 9.70 -5.81
C THR A 48 11.65 10.85 -6.72
N ASN A 49 11.72 10.65 -8.05
CA ASN A 49 11.32 11.67 -9.02
C ASN A 49 9.80 11.80 -9.11
N THR A 50 9.06 10.72 -8.92
CA THR A 50 7.60 10.67 -8.94
C THR A 50 7.01 11.36 -7.69
N GLU A 51 7.58 11.13 -6.51
CA GLU A 51 7.16 11.77 -5.27
C GLU A 51 7.43 13.28 -5.32
N ALA A 52 8.62 13.70 -5.75
CA ALA A 52 8.96 15.11 -5.92
C ALA A 52 8.06 15.81 -6.97
N ALA A 53 7.70 15.12 -8.05
CA ALA A 53 6.77 15.64 -9.05
C ALA A 53 5.35 15.82 -8.48
N ALA A 54 4.89 14.87 -7.67
CA ALA A 54 3.58 14.95 -7.01
C ALA A 54 3.54 16.05 -5.93
N ASP A 55 4.63 16.27 -5.21
CA ASP A 55 4.75 17.32 -4.19
C ASP A 55 4.72 18.73 -4.79
N ALA A 56 5.13 18.88 -6.05
CA ALA A 56 5.03 20.16 -6.77
C ALA A 56 3.59 20.50 -7.20
N ILE A 57 2.66 19.51 -7.18
CA ILE A 57 1.25 19.70 -7.52
C ILE A 57 0.48 20.10 -6.26
N SER A 58 -0.32 21.17 -6.36
CA SER A 58 -1.13 21.65 -5.23
C SER A 58 -2.05 20.57 -4.67
N ASP A 59 -2.21 20.50 -3.35
CA ASP A 59 -3.22 19.65 -2.71
C ASP A 59 -4.64 20.17 -2.91
N THR A 60 -4.80 21.40 -3.36
CA THR A 60 -6.09 22.03 -3.63
C THR A 60 -6.14 22.50 -5.07
N MET A 61 -7.23 22.19 -5.73
CA MET A 61 -7.53 22.67 -7.08
C MET A 61 -8.86 23.40 -7.06
N THR A 62 -8.94 24.48 -7.83
CA THR A 62 -10.22 25.15 -8.11
C THR A 62 -10.67 24.74 -9.51
N SER A 63 -11.76 23.99 -9.57
CA SER A 63 -12.38 23.64 -10.85
C SER A 63 -13.16 24.82 -11.42
N SER A 64 -13.13 24.98 -12.74
CA SER A 64 -13.80 26.09 -13.44
C SER A 64 -15.33 25.99 -13.40
N ASP A 65 -15.87 24.78 -13.28
CA ASP A 65 -17.32 24.50 -13.24
C ASP A 65 -17.78 24.03 -11.85
N GLY A 66 -16.87 24.00 -10.88
CA GLY A 66 -17.16 23.52 -9.52
C GLY A 66 -17.23 22.01 -9.37
N LYS A 67 -16.93 21.25 -10.45
CA LYS A 67 -16.93 19.77 -10.44
C LYS A 67 -15.49 19.24 -10.40
N TYR A 68 -15.33 18.06 -9.86
CA TYR A 68 -14.03 17.39 -9.71
C TYR A 68 -14.15 15.95 -10.23
N GLU A 69 -13.52 15.68 -11.37
CA GLU A 69 -13.66 14.42 -12.10
C GLU A 69 -13.01 13.23 -11.38
N VAL A 70 -11.92 13.47 -10.66
CA VAL A 70 -11.21 12.44 -9.89
C VAL A 70 -11.23 12.83 -8.43
N ALA A 71 -11.77 11.95 -7.60
CA ALA A 71 -11.83 12.15 -6.16
C ALA A 71 -10.95 11.13 -5.43
N PHE A 72 -10.40 11.54 -4.29
CA PHE A 72 -9.77 10.66 -3.34
C PHE A 72 -10.51 10.71 -2.00
N VAL A 73 -10.78 9.56 -1.41
CA VAL A 73 -11.40 9.46 -0.08
C VAL A 73 -10.42 8.78 0.87
N THR A 74 -10.03 9.49 1.94
CA THR A 74 -9.16 8.92 2.99
C THR A 74 -9.90 7.88 3.81
N ASP A 75 -9.18 6.92 4.39
CA ASP A 75 -9.77 5.91 5.29
C ASP A 75 -9.91 6.42 6.73
N VAL A 76 -8.79 6.68 7.35
CA VAL A 76 -8.63 7.25 8.70
C VAL A 76 -7.49 8.26 8.70
N GLY A 77 -7.48 9.14 9.69
CA GLY A 77 -6.36 10.03 9.92
C GLY A 77 -6.25 11.19 8.92
N GLN A 78 -5.01 11.59 8.69
CA GLN A 78 -4.69 12.79 7.94
C GLN A 78 -4.29 12.45 6.50
N LEU A 79 -4.57 13.37 5.59
CA LEU A 79 -4.16 13.26 4.20
C LEU A 79 -2.63 13.07 4.05
N LYS A 80 -1.84 13.78 4.87
CA LYS A 80 -0.36 13.71 4.87
C LYS A 80 0.15 12.82 6.00
N ASP A 81 -0.18 11.55 5.91
CA ASP A 81 0.15 10.53 6.91
C ASP A 81 1.52 9.85 6.69
N LYS A 82 2.21 10.20 5.60
CA LYS A 82 3.44 9.53 5.12
C LYS A 82 3.24 8.03 4.90
N SER A 83 2.06 7.63 4.53
CA SER A 83 1.62 6.26 4.31
C SER A 83 0.61 6.19 3.16
N PHE A 84 -0.42 5.34 3.28
CA PHE A 84 -1.41 5.07 2.24
C PHE A 84 -2.14 6.32 1.74
N ASN A 85 -2.61 7.19 2.65
CA ASN A 85 -3.37 8.37 2.23
C ASN A 85 -2.50 9.33 1.41
N GLN A 86 -1.31 9.66 1.90
CA GLN A 86 -0.40 10.57 1.18
C GLN A 86 0.06 9.97 -0.15
N GLY A 87 0.48 8.70 -0.16
CA GLY A 87 0.94 8.03 -1.37
C GLY A 87 -0.16 7.94 -2.44
N THR A 88 -1.38 7.56 -2.04
CA THR A 88 -2.53 7.48 -2.93
C THR A 88 -2.92 8.86 -3.45
N TRP A 89 -2.95 9.88 -2.58
CA TRP A 89 -3.24 11.25 -2.99
C TRP A 89 -2.22 11.80 -3.98
N ASN A 90 -0.95 11.53 -3.76
CA ASN A 90 0.11 11.90 -4.69
C ASN A 90 -0.08 11.26 -6.06
N GLY A 91 -0.47 9.98 -6.10
CA GLY A 91 -0.82 9.29 -7.33
C GLY A 91 -2.02 9.90 -8.06
N VAL A 92 -3.08 10.25 -7.32
CA VAL A 92 -4.27 10.93 -7.87
C VAL A 92 -3.93 12.29 -8.47
N LYS A 93 -3.17 13.13 -7.76
CA LYS A 93 -2.73 14.44 -8.27
C LYS A 93 -1.90 14.31 -9.53
N LEU A 94 -0.97 13.37 -9.54
CA LEU A 94 -0.08 13.14 -10.67
C LEU A 94 -0.87 12.69 -11.90
N TYR A 95 -1.75 11.69 -11.74
CA TYR A 95 -2.63 11.22 -12.80
C TYR A 95 -3.51 12.36 -13.36
N ALA A 96 -4.17 13.09 -12.47
CA ALA A 96 -5.06 14.18 -12.85
C ALA A 96 -4.31 15.29 -13.61
N SER A 97 -3.13 15.69 -13.13
CA SER A 97 -2.27 16.68 -13.78
C SER A 97 -1.79 16.23 -15.17
N GLN A 98 -1.46 14.96 -15.35
CA GLN A 98 -1.00 14.41 -16.63
C GLN A 98 -2.12 14.21 -17.65
N ASN A 99 -3.38 14.17 -17.20
CA ASN A 99 -4.54 13.91 -18.04
C ASN A 99 -5.54 15.08 -18.10
N ASP A 100 -5.13 16.28 -17.66
CA ASP A 100 -5.96 17.48 -17.64
C ASP A 100 -7.30 17.29 -16.90
N LYS A 101 -7.26 16.53 -15.78
CA LYS A 101 -8.43 16.24 -14.96
C LYS A 101 -8.49 17.12 -13.72
N SER A 102 -9.70 17.51 -13.35
CA SER A 102 -9.96 18.15 -12.06
C SER A 102 -9.96 17.12 -10.92
N TYR A 103 -9.42 17.50 -9.76
CA TYR A 103 -9.26 16.58 -8.63
C TYR A 103 -9.58 17.22 -7.30
N LYS A 104 -10.05 16.39 -6.36
CA LYS A 104 -10.33 16.82 -4.99
C LYS A 104 -10.25 15.64 -4.03
N TYR A 105 -9.79 15.87 -2.79
CA TYR A 105 -9.89 14.87 -1.74
C TYR A 105 -11.06 15.15 -0.79
N TYR A 106 -11.54 14.08 -0.18
CA TYR A 106 -12.60 14.08 0.81
C TYR A 106 -12.15 13.27 2.02
N GLN A 107 -12.52 13.73 3.21
CA GLN A 107 -12.21 13.04 4.46
C GLN A 107 -13.52 12.67 5.13
N PRO A 108 -13.67 11.43 5.59
CA PRO A 108 -14.81 11.02 6.39
C PRO A 108 -14.91 11.86 7.66
N ALA A 109 -16.12 12.13 8.11
CA ALA A 109 -16.35 12.68 9.43
C ALA A 109 -15.73 11.77 10.50
N ASN A 110 -15.45 12.33 11.67
CA ASN A 110 -14.92 11.61 12.83
C ASN A 110 -13.49 11.05 12.70
N GLY A 111 -12.79 11.28 11.58
CA GLY A 111 -11.37 10.96 11.41
C GLY A 111 -11.06 9.49 11.75
N ASN A 112 -10.20 9.24 12.74
CA ASN A 112 -9.82 7.89 13.18
C ASN A 112 -10.98 7.08 13.83
N GLN A 113 -12.10 7.72 14.14
CA GLN A 113 -13.31 7.09 14.65
C GLN A 113 -14.40 6.98 13.58
N ALA A 114 -14.06 7.22 12.31
CA ALA A 114 -15.00 7.15 11.21
C ALA A 114 -15.67 5.78 11.14
N THR A 115 -16.97 5.78 10.97
CA THR A 115 -17.78 4.59 10.70
C THR A 115 -17.85 4.31 9.20
N ASP A 116 -18.39 3.16 8.81
CA ASP A 116 -18.65 2.85 7.40
C ASP A 116 -19.63 3.84 6.77
N ASP A 117 -20.60 4.34 7.55
CA ASP A 117 -21.51 5.38 7.06
C ASP A 117 -20.80 6.72 6.87
N ASP A 118 -19.86 7.11 7.74
CA ASP A 118 -19.06 8.34 7.54
C ASP A 118 -18.23 8.25 6.26
N ARG A 119 -17.64 7.08 5.97
CA ARG A 119 -16.87 6.83 4.74
C ARG A 119 -17.78 6.85 3.51
N PHE A 120 -18.95 6.22 3.61
CA PHE A 120 -19.95 6.25 2.54
C PHE A 120 -20.41 7.67 2.21
N GLU A 121 -20.70 8.50 3.23
CA GLU A 121 -21.09 9.90 3.02
C GLU A 121 -19.95 10.72 2.39
N ALA A 122 -18.69 10.44 2.69
CA ALA A 122 -17.56 11.07 2.02
C ALA A 122 -17.45 10.66 0.54
N MET A 123 -17.70 9.38 0.21
CA MET A 123 -17.77 8.90 -1.18
C MET A 123 -18.94 9.53 -1.92
N LYS A 124 -20.11 9.60 -1.26
CA LYS A 124 -21.29 10.28 -1.80
C LYS A 124 -21.01 11.75 -2.11
N ALA A 125 -20.34 12.46 -1.19
CA ALA A 125 -19.97 13.86 -1.40
C ALA A 125 -19.00 14.02 -2.58
N ALA A 126 -18.13 13.04 -2.83
CA ALA A 126 -17.25 13.02 -4.00
C ALA A 126 -18.07 12.88 -5.30
N VAL A 127 -19.03 11.95 -5.35
CA VAL A 127 -19.92 11.75 -6.50
C VAL A 127 -20.80 12.97 -6.74
N ASP A 128 -21.41 13.53 -5.68
CA ASP A 128 -22.21 14.76 -5.76
C ASP A 128 -21.35 15.95 -6.26
N GLY A 129 -20.06 15.94 -5.95
CA GLY A 129 -19.07 16.89 -6.44
C GLY A 129 -18.63 16.68 -7.89
N GLY A 130 -19.17 15.67 -8.58
CA GLY A 130 -18.95 15.41 -10.00
C GLY A 130 -17.88 14.37 -10.31
N ALA A 131 -17.46 13.56 -9.33
CA ALA A 131 -16.46 12.53 -9.55
C ALA A 131 -17.00 11.40 -10.44
N ASN A 132 -16.24 11.09 -11.49
CA ASN A 132 -16.43 9.92 -12.33
C ASN A 132 -15.54 8.76 -11.86
N VAL A 133 -14.46 9.09 -11.16
CA VAL A 133 -13.54 8.14 -10.54
C VAL A 133 -13.36 8.52 -9.07
N VAL A 134 -13.59 7.56 -8.17
CA VAL A 134 -13.36 7.73 -6.73
C VAL A 134 -12.29 6.73 -6.29
N VAL A 135 -11.15 7.23 -5.84
CA VAL A 135 -10.03 6.42 -5.33
C VAL A 135 -10.15 6.36 -3.81
N CYS A 136 -10.12 5.16 -3.27
CA CYS A 136 -10.23 4.88 -1.84
C CYS A 136 -9.00 4.08 -1.39
N ALA A 137 -8.36 4.50 -0.30
CA ALA A 137 -7.19 3.81 0.24
C ALA A 137 -7.53 3.11 1.54
N GLY A 138 -6.99 1.89 1.69
CA GLY A 138 -7.08 1.12 2.93
C GLY A 138 -8.31 0.23 3.03
N PHE A 139 -8.10 -0.98 3.55
CA PHE A 139 -9.14 -2.02 3.63
C PHE A 139 -10.36 -1.62 4.50
N LEU A 140 -10.25 -0.63 5.39
CA LEU A 140 -11.39 -0.11 6.16
C LEU A 140 -12.47 0.56 5.28
N GLN A 141 -12.14 0.83 4.01
CA GLN A 141 -13.10 1.37 3.04
C GLN A 141 -14.07 0.32 2.49
N GLU A 142 -13.78 -0.99 2.67
CA GLU A 142 -14.46 -2.09 1.99
C GLU A 142 -15.99 -2.02 2.03
N ALA A 143 -16.57 -1.94 3.23
CA ALA A 143 -18.01 -1.94 3.40
C ALA A 143 -18.67 -0.68 2.79
N ALA A 144 -18.08 0.48 3.03
CA ALA A 144 -18.56 1.75 2.49
C ALA A 144 -18.44 1.80 0.97
N LEU A 145 -17.31 1.31 0.43
CA LEU A 145 -17.05 1.29 -1.02
C LEU A 145 -18.00 0.32 -1.72
N THR A 146 -18.24 -0.87 -1.16
CA THR A 146 -19.23 -1.81 -1.70
C THR A 146 -20.60 -1.14 -1.80
N LYS A 147 -21.06 -0.47 -0.75
CA LYS A 147 -22.32 0.28 -0.70
C LYS A 147 -22.35 1.39 -1.75
N ALA A 148 -21.24 2.14 -1.90
CA ALA A 148 -21.14 3.22 -2.86
C ALA A 148 -21.13 2.71 -4.31
N ALA A 149 -20.39 1.66 -4.61
CA ALA A 149 -20.33 1.08 -5.95
C ALA A 149 -21.68 0.53 -6.43
N ILE A 150 -22.48 -0.04 -5.52
CA ILE A 150 -23.85 -0.47 -5.80
C ILE A 150 -24.76 0.74 -6.03
N ALA A 151 -24.63 1.79 -5.21
CA ALA A 151 -25.46 2.97 -5.30
C ALA A 151 -25.18 3.86 -6.54
N TYR A 152 -23.94 3.82 -7.03
CA TYR A 152 -23.45 4.66 -8.13
C TYR A 152 -22.79 3.81 -9.23
N PRO A 153 -23.57 3.02 -9.99
CA PRO A 153 -23.04 2.06 -10.96
C PRO A 153 -22.29 2.70 -12.14
N ASP A 154 -22.50 4.00 -12.39
CA ASP A 154 -21.84 4.76 -13.46
C ASP A 154 -20.55 5.46 -12.99
N VAL A 155 -20.14 5.27 -11.73
CA VAL A 155 -18.92 5.82 -11.17
C VAL A 155 -17.91 4.67 -10.96
N ASP A 156 -16.69 4.87 -11.41
CA ASP A 156 -15.60 3.91 -11.21
C ASP A 156 -14.95 4.13 -9.83
N PHE A 157 -14.70 3.03 -9.13
CA PHE A 157 -14.03 3.02 -7.84
C PHE A 157 -12.70 2.30 -7.93
N VAL A 158 -11.64 2.90 -7.39
CA VAL A 158 -10.33 2.27 -7.24
C VAL A 158 -10.10 1.98 -5.75
N PHE A 159 -9.96 0.71 -5.42
CA PHE A 159 -9.76 0.24 -4.05
C PHE A 159 -8.29 -0.12 -3.83
N VAL A 160 -7.51 0.83 -3.32
CA VAL A 160 -6.08 0.64 -3.01
C VAL A 160 -5.95 -0.10 -1.68
N ASP A 161 -5.08 -1.09 -1.61
CA ASP A 161 -4.97 -2.07 -0.53
C ASP A 161 -6.24 -2.90 -0.38
N GLY A 162 -6.83 -3.24 -1.52
CA GLY A 162 -8.08 -3.96 -1.60
C GLY A 162 -8.13 -4.94 -2.77
N TYR A 163 -9.27 -5.56 -2.93
CA TYR A 163 -9.52 -6.59 -3.94
C TYR A 163 -10.86 -6.35 -4.63
N ALA A 164 -11.18 -7.19 -5.61
CA ALA A 164 -12.48 -7.15 -6.26
C ALA A 164 -13.60 -7.39 -5.26
N LEU A 165 -14.59 -6.50 -5.24
CA LEU A 165 -15.74 -6.57 -4.35
C LEU A 165 -16.93 -7.18 -5.09
N ASN A 166 -17.79 -7.87 -4.35
CA ASN A 166 -18.98 -8.50 -4.89
C ASN A 166 -20.25 -7.72 -4.49
N GLY A 167 -21.21 -7.70 -5.39
CA GLY A 167 -22.56 -7.21 -5.11
C GLY A 167 -23.36 -8.18 -4.24
N GLU A 168 -24.60 -7.82 -3.95
CA GLU A 168 -25.54 -8.63 -3.16
C GLU A 168 -25.84 -10.00 -3.82
N ASP A 169 -25.70 -10.09 -5.13
CA ASP A 169 -25.86 -11.30 -5.94
C ASP A 169 -24.62 -12.21 -5.95
N GLY A 170 -23.57 -11.81 -5.25
CA GLY A 170 -22.28 -12.48 -5.18
C GLY A 170 -21.42 -12.36 -6.44
N GLN A 171 -21.83 -11.55 -7.43
CA GLN A 171 -21.03 -11.28 -8.61
C GLN A 171 -20.09 -10.08 -8.39
N PRO A 172 -18.92 -10.08 -9.04
CA PRO A 172 -18.00 -8.95 -8.96
C PRO A 172 -18.65 -7.65 -9.43
N LEU A 173 -18.46 -6.57 -8.68
CA LEU A 173 -18.85 -5.22 -9.06
C LEU A 173 -17.95 -4.74 -10.20
N ALA A 174 -18.54 -4.56 -11.39
CA ALA A 174 -17.79 -4.23 -12.61
C ALA A 174 -17.13 -2.84 -12.56
N ASN A 175 -17.62 -1.96 -11.71
CA ASN A 175 -17.12 -0.59 -11.50
C ASN A 175 -16.13 -0.49 -10.31
N VAL A 176 -15.57 -1.60 -9.83
CA VAL A 176 -14.56 -1.62 -8.76
C VAL A 176 -13.28 -2.26 -9.25
N ALA A 177 -12.18 -1.51 -9.24
CA ALA A 177 -10.83 -2.01 -9.48
C ALA A 177 -10.06 -2.12 -8.16
N GLY A 178 -9.76 -3.33 -7.72
CA GLY A 178 -8.95 -3.59 -6.53
C GLY A 178 -7.45 -3.61 -6.86
N VAL A 179 -6.64 -3.00 -6.02
CA VAL A 179 -5.18 -3.02 -6.08
C VAL A 179 -4.65 -3.63 -4.80
N SER A 180 -4.11 -4.85 -4.89
CA SER A 180 -3.49 -5.56 -3.76
C SER A 180 -1.99 -5.69 -3.96
N TYR A 181 -1.27 -5.94 -2.87
CA TYR A 181 0.19 -6.03 -2.85
C TYR A 181 0.67 -7.44 -2.48
N LYS A 182 1.95 -7.69 -2.71
CA LYS A 182 2.63 -8.92 -2.27
C LYS A 182 3.29 -8.68 -0.90
N GLU A 183 2.47 -8.54 0.12
CA GLU A 183 2.89 -8.16 1.48
C GLU A 183 3.86 -9.17 2.07
N GLU A 184 3.74 -10.45 1.69
CA GLU A 184 4.67 -11.50 2.09
C GLU A 184 6.11 -11.23 1.64
N GLN A 185 6.31 -10.55 0.50
CA GLN A 185 7.65 -10.20 0.03
C GLN A 185 8.27 -9.12 0.90
N ALA A 186 7.52 -8.06 1.20
CA ALA A 186 7.99 -7.00 2.09
C ALA A 186 8.27 -7.55 3.50
N GLY A 187 7.38 -8.39 4.02
CA GLY A 187 7.60 -9.10 5.28
C GLY A 187 8.87 -9.94 5.26
N TYR A 188 9.07 -10.73 4.21
CA TYR A 188 10.26 -11.56 4.05
C TYR A 188 11.54 -10.74 4.09
N PHE A 189 11.62 -9.67 3.31
CA PHE A 189 12.80 -8.80 3.31
C PHE A 189 13.05 -8.14 4.66
N ALA A 190 12.02 -7.74 5.37
CA ALA A 190 12.15 -7.16 6.70
C ALA A 190 12.71 -8.16 7.72
N GLY A 191 12.20 -9.40 7.75
CA GLY A 191 12.67 -10.45 8.63
C GLY A 191 14.10 -10.90 8.29
N TYR A 192 14.40 -11.04 7.00
CA TYR A 192 15.73 -11.38 6.52
C TYR A 192 16.75 -10.30 6.91
N ALA A 193 16.45 -9.04 6.64
CA ALA A 193 17.32 -7.92 6.97
C ALA A 193 17.58 -7.81 8.47
N ALA A 194 16.55 -7.98 9.31
CA ALA A 194 16.71 -7.92 10.77
C ALA A 194 17.76 -8.93 11.29
N VAL A 195 17.72 -10.17 10.80
CA VAL A 195 18.69 -11.20 11.19
C VAL A 195 20.06 -10.93 10.59
N MET A 196 20.13 -10.45 9.34
CA MET A 196 21.40 -10.09 8.70
C MET A 196 22.11 -8.95 9.45
N GLU A 197 21.35 -7.99 10.01
CA GLU A 197 21.86 -6.93 10.89
C GLU A 197 22.29 -7.43 12.28
N GLY A 198 22.04 -8.69 12.60
CA GLY A 198 22.51 -9.35 13.83
C GLY A 198 21.49 -9.40 14.96
N TYR A 199 20.24 -9.06 14.71
CA TYR A 199 19.19 -9.25 15.71
C TYR A 199 18.84 -10.72 15.85
N THR A 200 18.78 -11.20 17.09
CA THR A 200 18.48 -12.61 17.43
C THR A 200 17.18 -12.76 18.22
N LYS A 201 16.58 -11.65 18.64
CA LYS A 201 15.26 -11.62 19.28
C LYS A 201 14.36 -10.71 18.47
N LEU A 202 13.40 -11.30 17.82
CA LEU A 202 12.50 -10.60 16.91
C LEU A 202 11.08 -10.66 17.46
N GLY A 203 10.28 -9.66 17.10
CA GLY A 203 8.87 -9.63 17.40
C GLY A 203 8.06 -9.24 16.17
N PHE A 204 6.85 -9.77 16.07
CA PHE A 204 5.84 -9.37 15.12
C PHE A 204 4.50 -9.19 15.82
N SER A 205 3.87 -8.06 15.59
CA SER A 205 2.48 -7.80 15.94
C SER A 205 1.80 -7.11 14.75
N GLY A 206 0.57 -7.48 14.47
CA GLY A 206 -0.18 -6.93 13.34
C GLY A 206 -1.61 -6.58 13.71
N GLY A 207 -2.20 -5.65 12.95
CA GLY A 207 -3.61 -5.28 13.09
C GLY A 207 -4.57 -6.37 12.62
N GLY A 208 -5.86 -6.23 12.95
CA GLY A 208 -6.91 -7.17 12.55
C GLY A 208 -6.93 -8.49 13.31
N GLY A 209 -6.19 -8.62 14.40
CA GLY A 209 -6.24 -9.78 15.31
C GLY A 209 -5.98 -11.14 14.64
N GLY A 210 -5.18 -11.16 13.57
CA GLY A 210 -4.89 -12.38 12.82
C GLY A 210 -5.96 -12.76 11.77
N THR A 211 -6.94 -11.90 11.52
CA THR A 211 -8.00 -12.15 10.53
C THR A 211 -7.82 -11.35 9.23
N ASN A 212 -7.02 -10.27 9.26
CA ASN A 212 -6.72 -9.49 8.06
C ASN A 212 -5.68 -10.21 7.20
N PRO A 213 -6.02 -10.57 5.93
CA PRO A 213 -5.13 -11.36 5.08
C PRO A 213 -3.80 -10.68 4.75
N ALA A 214 -3.79 -9.35 4.55
CA ALA A 214 -2.57 -8.58 4.27
C ALA A 214 -1.61 -8.62 5.46
N CYS A 215 -2.11 -8.33 6.68
CA CYS A 215 -1.32 -8.40 7.90
C CYS A 215 -0.77 -9.82 8.15
N CYS A 216 -1.58 -10.85 7.86
CA CYS A 216 -1.12 -12.24 7.95
C CYS A 216 0.03 -12.54 6.97
N ARG A 217 -0.06 -12.05 5.72
CA ARG A 217 1.01 -12.21 4.72
C ARG A 217 2.29 -11.48 5.14
N TYR A 218 2.21 -10.26 5.66
CA TYR A 218 3.38 -9.57 6.23
C TYR A 218 4.06 -10.40 7.32
N GLY A 219 3.29 -10.84 8.33
CA GLY A 219 3.82 -11.62 9.44
C GLY A 219 4.40 -12.95 9.02
N TYR A 220 3.72 -13.65 8.12
CA TYR A 220 4.18 -14.92 7.57
C TYR A 220 5.50 -14.76 6.79
N GLY A 221 5.58 -13.76 5.92
CA GLY A 221 6.80 -13.41 5.21
C GLY A 221 7.94 -13.06 6.16
N TYR A 222 7.66 -12.27 7.20
CA TYR A 222 8.65 -11.88 8.20
C TYR A 222 9.31 -13.08 8.88
N VAL A 223 8.50 -14.05 9.32
CA VAL A 223 9.01 -15.28 9.94
C VAL A 223 9.87 -16.08 8.95
N GLN A 224 9.42 -16.20 7.69
CA GLN A 224 10.17 -16.94 6.68
C GLN A 224 11.50 -16.29 6.32
N GLY A 225 11.53 -14.96 6.18
CA GLY A 225 12.75 -14.22 5.91
C GLY A 225 13.75 -14.33 7.07
N ALA A 226 13.27 -14.21 8.30
CA ALA A 226 14.10 -14.41 9.49
C ALA A 226 14.69 -15.82 9.56
N ASN A 227 13.90 -16.86 9.26
CA ASN A 227 14.36 -18.23 9.23
C ASN A 227 15.42 -18.46 8.13
N ALA A 228 15.23 -17.90 6.95
CA ALA A 228 16.19 -18.03 5.85
C ALA A 228 17.55 -17.42 6.22
N ALA A 229 17.55 -16.19 6.75
CA ALA A 229 18.78 -15.53 7.19
C ALA A 229 19.43 -16.22 8.40
N ALA A 230 18.64 -16.74 9.34
CA ALA A 230 19.13 -17.52 10.48
C ALA A 230 19.86 -18.79 10.02
N ALA A 231 19.31 -19.49 9.03
CA ALA A 231 19.95 -20.67 8.46
C ALA A 231 21.26 -20.31 7.74
N GLU A 232 21.28 -19.23 6.96
CA GLU A 232 22.47 -18.76 6.26
C GLU A 232 23.59 -18.36 7.23
N LYS A 233 23.25 -17.65 8.31
CA LYS A 233 24.21 -17.22 9.35
C LYS A 233 24.53 -18.30 10.38
N ASN A 234 23.88 -19.46 10.32
CA ASN A 234 23.92 -20.47 11.39
C ASN A 234 23.63 -19.86 12.77
N ALA A 235 22.64 -18.97 12.82
CA ALA A 235 22.23 -18.22 14.01
C ALA A 235 20.99 -18.85 14.64
N ASN A 236 20.87 -18.76 15.97
CA ASN A 236 19.64 -19.09 16.67
C ASN A 236 18.84 -17.80 16.88
N VAL A 237 17.62 -17.76 16.35
CA VAL A 237 16.73 -16.60 16.40
C VAL A 237 15.45 -16.96 17.14
N GLU A 238 15.09 -16.14 18.13
CA GLU A 238 13.83 -16.24 18.85
C GLU A 238 12.81 -15.30 18.22
N MET A 239 11.56 -15.76 18.02
CA MET A 239 10.47 -14.99 17.45
C MET A 239 9.29 -14.92 18.43
N ASN A 240 8.94 -13.71 18.85
CA ASN A 240 7.67 -13.43 19.52
C ASN A 240 6.62 -13.00 18.50
N TYR A 241 5.69 -13.87 18.17
CA TYR A 241 4.65 -13.64 17.16
C TYR A 241 3.28 -13.61 17.85
N SER A 242 2.66 -12.44 17.88
CA SER A 242 1.41 -12.26 18.62
C SER A 242 0.41 -11.37 17.90
N TRP A 243 -0.87 -11.73 18.02
CA TRP A 243 -2.03 -10.94 17.60
C TRP A 243 -2.82 -10.37 18.78
N GLU A 244 -2.35 -10.62 20.01
CA GLU A 244 -3.13 -10.41 21.23
C GLU A 244 -3.68 -8.98 21.37
N TYR A 245 -2.87 -7.98 21.02
CA TYR A 245 -3.25 -6.56 21.13
C TYR A 245 -3.50 -5.92 19.77
N GLY A 246 -3.60 -6.73 18.71
CA GLY A 246 -3.77 -6.28 17.33
C GLY A 246 -5.21 -6.24 16.83
N SER A 247 -6.22 -6.30 17.70
CA SER A 247 -7.64 -6.30 17.29
C SER A 247 -8.05 -5.01 16.58
N SER A 248 -7.40 -3.90 16.90
CA SER A 248 -7.55 -2.61 16.23
C SER A 248 -6.24 -2.23 15.51
N PHE A 249 -6.30 -1.22 14.64
CA PHE A 249 -5.11 -0.64 14.00
C PHE A 249 -4.60 0.59 14.78
N ALA A 250 -5.00 0.73 16.04
CA ALA A 250 -4.61 1.82 16.90
C ALA A 250 -3.53 1.38 17.90
N ALA A 251 -2.64 2.30 18.23
CA ALA A 251 -1.69 2.09 19.32
C ALA A 251 -2.41 1.95 20.67
N SER A 252 -1.93 1.04 21.52
CA SER A 252 -2.41 0.90 22.89
C SER A 252 -1.23 0.79 23.87
N PRO A 253 -1.42 1.13 25.16
CA PRO A 253 -0.40 0.95 26.18
C PRO A 253 0.04 -0.52 26.32
N GLU A 254 -0.89 -1.45 26.15
CA GLU A 254 -0.64 -2.91 26.25
C GLU A 254 0.29 -3.36 25.10
N LEU A 255 0.04 -2.90 23.88
CA LEU A 255 0.89 -3.18 22.73
C LEU A 255 2.30 -2.62 22.90
N GLN A 256 2.45 -1.45 23.55
CA GLN A 256 3.75 -0.84 23.80
C GLN A 256 4.60 -1.59 24.83
N THR A 257 3.98 -2.41 25.67
CA THR A 257 4.63 -3.14 26.75
C THR A 257 4.86 -4.62 26.44
N MET A 258 4.35 -5.10 25.32
CA MET A 258 4.56 -6.45 24.79
C MET A 258 5.99 -6.63 24.24
#